data_80beede06d2fcbe2198cacf326749475
#
_entry.id   80beede06d2fcbe2198cacf326749475
#
_cell.length_a   1.000
_cell.length_b   1.000
_cell.length_c   1.000
_cell.angle_alpha   90.00
_cell.angle_beta   90.00
_cell.angle_gamma   90.00
#
_symmetry.space_group_name_H-M   'P 1'
#
loop_
_entity.id
_entity.type
_entity.pdbx_description
1 polymer ?
#
loop_
_entity_poly.entity_id
_entity_poly.type
_entity_poly.pdbx_seq_one_letter_code
_entity_poly.pdbx_strand_id
1 'polypeptide(L)'
;MRGGYSASMSADAGGRGVSEKAKPSRDLLARLRTQVLLCDGAMGTFLYSKGIPTDSSLEELNLSRPSLIRDLHAAYAEAGADILETNTFAANRAKLGMHGLEGEVGRINECGARLAREGGGPEVLVAGSVGPLGALIEPYGRLTSETARQMFSEQIRSLAAGGVDAIVVETFSNLKEALEAVRAARECCDLPLICQMTFLEDGSSQFGHRIRPSFDVLIDAGADVVGINCSIGPRAIHRLVVDHLGGTSYPLSVQPNAGYPAIINDRSVFLSTADYFRDYAEEFVELGVNIVGGCCGTTPEHTAAMAEVVRGRTPRRRHSREPVEHRVPVSVHVRGSRDAPAVSGVAPTSRFLEKLGEEFVVTVEVAPPRDIEPSGLIESVRRLCLAGVSAVNVAENPLARLRMSSLAFAHLVKEQAGVETILHVTCRDKNLLGLQSELLGAAVLGVGAVLALTGDPSSIGDFPRATSVFDLDSIGLVRMIAALNAGTDI
;
A
#
# COMPACT_ATOMS: atom_id res chain seq x y z
N MET A 1 -4.97 74.31 -62.59
CA MET A 1 -6.45 74.32 -62.55
C MET A 1 -6.91 72.91 -62.17
N ARG A 2 -7.70 72.85 -61.09
CA ARG A 2 -8.65 71.74 -60.71
C ARG A 2 -8.07 70.33 -60.66
N GLY A 3 -7.95 69.62 -59.59
CA GLY A 3 -8.92 69.47 -58.48
C GLY A 3 -9.66 68.13 -58.66
N GLY A 4 -9.36 67.12 -57.86
CA GLY A 4 -10.13 65.86 -57.85
C GLY A 4 -9.67 65.01 -56.67
N TYR A 5 -10.36 65.18 -55.53
CA TYR A 5 -10.29 64.23 -54.36
C TYR A 5 -11.02 62.95 -54.72
N SER A 6 -10.36 61.82 -54.47
CA SER A 6 -11.04 60.52 -54.39
C SER A 6 -10.61 59.84 -53.10
N ALA A 7 -11.56 59.76 -52.18
CA ALA A 7 -11.40 58.99 -50.90
C ALA A 7 -11.64 57.52 -51.15
N SER A 8 -10.67 56.71 -50.87
CA SER A 8 -10.84 55.24 -50.78
C SER A 8 -11.01 54.83 -49.33
N MET A 9 -12.21 54.33 -48.94
CA MET A 9 -12.50 53.69 -47.71
C MET A 9 -11.82 52.30 -47.72
N SER A 10 -10.84 52.09 -46.89
CA SER A 10 -10.31 50.76 -46.59
C SER A 10 -11.17 50.11 -45.51
N ALA A 11 -11.85 49.02 -45.86
CA ALA A 11 -12.56 48.16 -44.90
C ALA A 11 -11.54 47.35 -44.12
N ASP A 12 -11.53 47.58 -42.82
CA ASP A 12 -10.74 46.80 -41.85
C ASP A 12 -11.48 45.49 -41.57
N ALA A 13 -10.97 44.39 -42.17
CA ALA A 13 -11.45 43.02 -41.90
C ALA A 13 -10.66 42.49 -40.72
N GLY A 14 -11.18 42.70 -39.49
CA GLY A 14 -10.68 42.09 -38.27
C GLY A 14 -10.86 40.58 -38.30
N GLY A 15 -9.88 39.86 -38.84
CA GLY A 15 -9.72 38.41 -38.66
C GLY A 15 -9.37 38.11 -37.22
N ARG A 16 -10.34 37.65 -36.42
CA ARG A 16 -10.06 37.00 -35.15
C ARG A 16 -9.32 35.68 -35.45
N GLY A 17 -8.00 35.69 -35.32
CA GLY A 17 -7.19 34.49 -35.32
C GLY A 17 -7.65 33.57 -34.18
N VAL A 18 -8.27 32.47 -34.55
CA VAL A 18 -8.47 31.34 -33.62
C VAL A 18 -7.07 30.85 -33.27
N SER A 19 -6.64 31.09 -32.05
CA SER A 19 -5.39 30.55 -31.51
C SER A 19 -5.48 29.02 -31.62
N GLU A 20 -4.75 28.46 -32.59
CA GLU A 20 -4.55 27.02 -32.69
C GLU A 20 -3.87 26.59 -31.38
N LYS A 21 -4.60 25.92 -30.49
CA LYS A 21 -4.02 25.37 -29.26
C LYS A 21 -2.89 24.43 -29.70
N ALA A 22 -1.67 24.75 -29.34
CA ALA A 22 -0.52 23.87 -29.57
C ALA A 22 -0.85 22.48 -29.06
N LYS A 23 -0.63 21.45 -29.90
CA LYS A 23 -0.83 20.07 -29.50
C LYS A 23 0.00 19.78 -28.25
N PRO A 24 -0.57 19.10 -27.23
CA PRO A 24 0.17 18.76 -26.03
C PRO A 24 1.41 17.90 -26.38
N SER A 25 2.53 18.23 -25.75
CA SER A 25 3.77 17.47 -25.92
C SER A 25 3.60 16.05 -25.35
N ARG A 26 4.17 15.05 -26.01
CA ARG A 26 4.30 13.68 -25.48
C ARG A 26 5.47 13.52 -24.49
N ASP A 27 6.12 14.59 -24.13
CA ASP A 27 7.17 14.60 -23.12
C ASP A 27 6.52 14.75 -21.73
N LEU A 28 6.49 13.68 -20.97
CA LEU A 28 5.95 13.63 -19.60
C LEU A 28 6.59 14.70 -18.72
N LEU A 29 7.93 14.79 -18.73
CA LEU A 29 8.65 15.72 -17.85
C LEU A 29 8.41 17.17 -18.22
N ALA A 30 8.27 17.48 -19.50
CA ALA A 30 7.90 18.81 -19.97
C ALA A 30 6.47 19.17 -19.52
N ARG A 31 5.53 18.22 -19.60
CA ARG A 31 4.14 18.44 -19.12
C ARG A 31 4.09 18.64 -17.61
N LEU A 32 4.82 17.85 -16.82
CA LEU A 32 4.86 17.96 -15.36
C LEU A 32 5.42 19.29 -14.83
N ARG A 33 6.14 20.04 -15.66
CA ARG A 33 6.62 21.41 -15.30
C ARG A 33 5.50 22.44 -15.31
N THR A 34 4.45 22.22 -16.07
CA THR A 34 3.40 23.21 -16.35
C THR A 34 2.02 22.81 -15.88
N GLN A 35 1.76 21.53 -15.67
CA GLN A 35 0.44 21.03 -15.28
C GLN A 35 0.53 19.81 -14.37
N VAL A 36 -0.50 19.62 -13.53
CA VAL A 36 -0.75 18.37 -12.83
C VAL A 36 -1.40 17.42 -13.82
N LEU A 37 -0.98 16.15 -13.83
CA LEU A 37 -1.50 15.14 -14.75
C LEU A 37 -2.42 14.15 -14.03
N LEU A 38 -3.45 13.74 -14.73
CA LEU A 38 -4.36 12.70 -14.28
C LEU A 38 -3.97 11.35 -14.90
N CYS A 39 -3.62 10.37 -14.07
CA CYS A 39 -3.46 8.98 -14.48
C CYS A 39 -4.82 8.28 -14.47
N ASP A 40 -4.92 7.18 -15.19
CA ASP A 40 -6.11 6.34 -15.23
C ASP A 40 -6.38 5.63 -13.88
N GLY A 41 -7.09 4.54 -13.92
CA GLY A 41 -7.46 3.74 -12.77
C GLY A 41 -7.24 2.26 -12.99
N ALA A 42 -7.94 1.44 -12.20
CA ALA A 42 -7.72 0.01 -12.17
C ALA A 42 -8.01 -0.69 -13.52
N MET A 43 -7.02 -1.42 -14.01
CA MET A 43 -7.23 -2.36 -15.12
C MET A 43 -7.77 -3.70 -14.60
N GLY A 44 -7.10 -4.35 -13.64
CA GLY A 44 -7.42 -5.70 -13.20
C GLY A 44 -8.81 -5.83 -12.58
N THR A 45 -9.14 -5.02 -11.56
CA THR A 45 -10.46 -5.07 -10.92
C THR A 45 -11.59 -4.67 -11.88
N PHE A 46 -11.30 -3.82 -12.85
CA PHE A 46 -12.28 -3.47 -13.87
C PHE A 46 -12.53 -4.65 -14.84
N LEU A 47 -11.50 -5.38 -15.26
CA LEU A 47 -11.65 -6.61 -16.04
C LEU A 47 -12.45 -7.68 -15.29
N TYR A 48 -12.20 -7.87 -14.00
CA TYR A 48 -13.00 -8.78 -13.17
C TYR A 48 -14.48 -8.37 -13.11
N SER A 49 -14.78 -7.08 -13.06
CA SER A 49 -16.16 -6.58 -13.12
C SER A 49 -16.84 -6.88 -14.46
N LYS A 50 -16.09 -7.06 -15.55
CA LYS A 50 -16.58 -7.47 -16.87
C LYS A 50 -16.68 -8.99 -17.03
N GLY A 51 -16.45 -9.76 -15.95
CA GLY A 51 -16.63 -11.22 -15.92
C GLY A 51 -15.38 -12.02 -16.31
N ILE A 52 -14.20 -11.41 -16.35
CA ILE A 52 -12.95 -12.14 -16.50
C ILE A 52 -12.69 -12.93 -15.20
N PRO A 53 -12.37 -14.24 -15.26
CA PRO A 53 -12.05 -15.03 -14.08
C PRO A 53 -10.78 -14.55 -13.37
N THR A 54 -10.76 -14.67 -12.04
CA THR A 54 -9.65 -14.17 -11.20
C THR A 54 -8.36 -14.99 -11.31
N ASP A 55 -8.43 -16.18 -11.84
CA ASP A 55 -7.30 -17.09 -12.11
C ASP A 55 -6.70 -16.93 -13.52
N SER A 56 -7.25 -16.03 -14.33
CA SER A 56 -6.74 -15.74 -15.68
C SER A 56 -5.50 -14.85 -15.64
N SER A 57 -4.57 -15.04 -16.59
CA SER A 57 -3.58 -14.00 -16.89
C SER A 57 -4.28 -12.84 -17.57
N LEU A 58 -4.33 -11.68 -16.91
CA LEU A 58 -4.99 -10.49 -17.47
C LEU A 58 -4.19 -9.89 -18.63
N GLU A 59 -2.89 -10.07 -18.64
CA GLU A 59 -1.98 -9.56 -19.65
C GLU A 59 -2.08 -10.35 -20.96
N GLU A 60 -2.44 -11.63 -20.88
CA GLU A 60 -2.71 -12.48 -22.06
C GLU A 60 -3.89 -11.95 -22.87
N LEU A 61 -4.84 -11.25 -22.23
CA LEU A 61 -5.97 -10.62 -22.92
C LEU A 61 -5.54 -9.57 -23.96
N ASN A 62 -4.32 -9.05 -23.89
CA ASN A 62 -3.75 -8.21 -24.93
C ASN A 62 -3.69 -8.95 -26.28
N LEU A 63 -3.54 -10.27 -26.25
CA LEU A 63 -3.49 -11.13 -27.44
C LEU A 63 -4.84 -11.75 -27.79
N SER A 64 -5.56 -12.29 -26.79
CA SER A 64 -6.81 -13.04 -27.02
C SER A 64 -8.05 -12.14 -27.09
N ARG A 65 -8.06 -10.99 -26.41
CA ARG A 65 -9.19 -10.05 -26.38
C ARG A 65 -8.77 -8.59 -26.59
N PRO A 66 -8.04 -8.28 -27.67
CA PRO A 66 -7.44 -6.94 -27.84
C PRO A 66 -8.48 -5.81 -27.91
N SER A 67 -9.67 -6.06 -28.47
CA SER A 67 -10.74 -5.06 -28.50
C SER A 67 -11.23 -4.69 -27.10
N LEU A 68 -11.34 -5.66 -26.18
CA LEU A 68 -11.74 -5.40 -24.80
C LEU A 68 -10.74 -4.47 -24.11
N ILE A 69 -9.43 -4.76 -24.23
CA ILE A 69 -8.37 -3.95 -23.60
C ILE A 69 -8.33 -2.55 -24.20
N ARG A 70 -8.38 -2.43 -25.53
CA ARG A 70 -8.44 -1.12 -26.20
C ARG A 70 -9.64 -0.29 -25.72
N ASP A 71 -10.83 -0.89 -25.64
CA ASP A 71 -12.07 -0.21 -25.27
C ASP A 71 -12.03 0.23 -23.79
N LEU A 72 -11.33 -0.50 -22.89
CA LEU A 72 -11.09 -0.08 -21.52
C LEU A 72 -10.16 1.13 -21.45
N HIS A 73 -9.07 1.12 -22.22
CA HIS A 73 -8.19 2.31 -22.30
C HIS A 73 -8.94 3.53 -22.88
N ALA A 74 -9.78 3.32 -23.89
CA ALA A 74 -10.61 4.39 -24.44
C ALA A 74 -11.56 4.99 -23.38
N ALA A 75 -12.19 4.15 -22.56
CA ALA A 75 -13.07 4.61 -21.49
C ALA A 75 -12.36 5.50 -20.46
N TYR A 76 -11.11 5.19 -20.10
CA TYR A 76 -10.30 6.04 -19.22
C TYR A 76 -9.86 7.34 -19.90
N ALA A 77 -9.48 7.28 -21.16
CA ALA A 77 -9.14 8.48 -21.95
C ALA A 77 -10.34 9.42 -22.09
N GLU A 78 -11.54 8.88 -22.39
CA GLU A 78 -12.80 9.63 -22.45
C GLU A 78 -13.18 10.24 -21.09
N ALA A 79 -12.88 9.54 -19.99
CA ALA A 79 -13.03 10.05 -18.63
C ALA A 79 -12.06 11.20 -18.30
N GLY A 80 -11.06 11.43 -19.12
CA GLY A 80 -10.14 12.57 -18.99
C GLY A 80 -8.76 12.24 -18.47
N ALA A 81 -8.33 10.98 -18.50
CA ALA A 81 -6.98 10.61 -18.16
C ALA A 81 -5.96 11.25 -19.13
N ASP A 82 -4.90 11.83 -18.60
CA ASP A 82 -3.74 12.33 -19.34
C ASP A 82 -2.69 11.24 -19.59
N ILE A 83 -2.68 10.21 -18.72
CA ILE A 83 -1.76 9.08 -18.73
C ILE A 83 -2.59 7.80 -18.66
N LEU A 84 -2.31 6.84 -19.54
CA LEU A 84 -2.83 5.48 -19.50
C LEU A 84 -1.71 4.51 -19.16
N GLU A 85 -1.89 3.67 -18.15
CA GLU A 85 -1.00 2.57 -17.82
C GLU A 85 -1.37 1.34 -18.64
N THR A 86 -0.38 0.69 -19.28
CA THR A 86 -0.62 -0.47 -20.13
C THR A 86 -1.12 -1.67 -19.32
N ASN A 87 -1.89 -2.57 -19.94
CA ASN A 87 -2.29 -3.84 -19.33
C ASN A 87 -1.11 -4.83 -19.34
N THR A 88 -0.04 -4.53 -18.60
CA THR A 88 1.21 -5.29 -18.59
C THR A 88 1.84 -5.44 -17.20
N PHE A 89 1.11 -5.12 -16.14
CA PHE A 89 1.57 -5.17 -14.75
C PHE A 89 2.30 -6.46 -14.38
N ALA A 90 1.74 -7.62 -14.73
CA ALA A 90 2.32 -8.93 -14.47
C ALA A 90 2.91 -9.58 -15.74
N ALA A 91 3.19 -8.80 -16.80
CA ALA A 91 3.72 -9.31 -18.06
C ALA A 91 5.24 -9.58 -18.05
N ASN A 92 5.79 -9.95 -16.88
CA ASN A 92 7.17 -10.39 -16.76
C ASN A 92 7.29 -11.92 -16.84
N ARG A 93 8.49 -12.42 -17.15
CA ARG A 93 8.77 -13.84 -17.35
C ARG A 93 8.34 -14.73 -16.18
N ALA A 94 8.52 -14.27 -14.94
CA ALA A 94 8.19 -15.06 -13.76
C ALA A 94 6.69 -15.24 -13.59
N LYS A 95 5.91 -14.16 -13.74
CA LYS A 95 4.45 -14.19 -13.61
C LYS A 95 3.78 -14.90 -14.80
N LEU A 96 4.21 -14.61 -16.02
CA LEU A 96 3.69 -15.28 -17.21
C LEU A 96 4.02 -16.78 -17.22
N GLY A 97 5.17 -17.17 -16.66
CA GLY A 97 5.55 -18.56 -16.50
C GLY A 97 4.59 -19.38 -15.62
N MET A 98 3.87 -18.75 -14.68
CA MET A 98 2.83 -19.43 -13.90
C MET A 98 1.65 -19.90 -14.75
N HIS A 99 1.50 -19.32 -15.95
CA HIS A 99 0.46 -19.64 -16.93
C HIS A 99 1.03 -20.34 -18.20
N GLY A 100 2.33 -20.69 -18.22
CA GLY A 100 3.00 -21.28 -19.38
C GLY A 100 3.22 -20.30 -20.56
N LEU A 101 3.28 -19.00 -20.23
CA LEU A 101 3.39 -17.90 -21.21
C LEU A 101 4.74 -17.17 -21.16
N GLU A 102 5.76 -17.76 -20.55
CA GLU A 102 7.10 -17.16 -20.39
C GLU A 102 7.79 -16.85 -21.72
N GLY A 103 7.37 -17.49 -22.80
CA GLY A 103 7.85 -17.21 -24.17
C GLY A 103 7.16 -16.02 -24.85
N GLU A 104 6.08 -15.50 -24.27
CA GLU A 104 5.23 -14.47 -24.89
C GLU A 104 5.48 -13.06 -24.31
N VAL A 105 6.48 -12.90 -23.43
CA VAL A 105 6.79 -11.60 -22.75
C VAL A 105 6.85 -10.47 -23.78
N GLY A 106 7.61 -10.62 -24.87
CA GLY A 106 7.76 -9.60 -25.91
C GLY A 106 6.41 -9.22 -26.52
N ARG A 107 5.69 -10.21 -27.04
CA ARG A 107 4.42 -10.00 -27.76
C ARG A 107 3.33 -9.38 -26.89
N ILE A 108 3.21 -9.83 -25.63
CA ILE A 108 2.19 -9.33 -24.68
C ILE A 108 2.45 -7.87 -24.37
N ASN A 109 3.70 -7.49 -24.06
CA ASN A 109 4.07 -6.12 -23.71
C ASN A 109 3.96 -5.15 -24.89
N GLU A 110 4.47 -5.53 -26.08
CA GLU A 110 4.34 -4.72 -27.28
C GLU A 110 2.87 -4.51 -27.68
N CYS A 111 2.06 -5.57 -27.58
CA CYS A 111 0.64 -5.49 -27.88
C CYS A 111 -0.08 -4.59 -26.85
N GLY A 112 0.21 -4.73 -25.54
CA GLY A 112 -0.36 -3.89 -24.49
C GLY A 112 -0.07 -2.40 -24.70
N ALA A 113 1.17 -2.05 -25.05
CA ALA A 113 1.56 -0.68 -25.39
C ALA A 113 0.78 -0.13 -26.58
N ARG A 114 0.64 -0.93 -27.64
CA ARG A 114 -0.13 -0.55 -28.84
C ARG A 114 -1.61 -0.34 -28.53
N LEU A 115 -2.23 -1.24 -27.77
CA LEU A 115 -3.66 -1.15 -27.42
C LEU A 115 -3.96 0.08 -26.55
N ALA A 116 -3.09 0.42 -25.60
CA ALA A 116 -3.20 1.64 -24.83
C ALA A 116 -3.10 2.89 -25.74
N ARG A 117 -2.19 2.88 -26.71
CA ARG A 117 -2.06 3.95 -27.69
C ARG A 117 -3.29 4.07 -28.60
N GLU A 118 -3.84 2.95 -29.07
CA GLU A 118 -5.05 2.93 -29.90
C GLU A 118 -6.27 3.44 -29.12
N GLY A 119 -6.41 3.05 -27.83
CA GLY A 119 -7.50 3.51 -26.96
C GLY A 119 -7.37 4.97 -26.57
N GLY A 120 -6.18 5.41 -26.18
CA GLY A 120 -5.94 6.78 -25.69
C GLY A 120 -5.83 7.85 -26.79
N GLY A 121 -5.51 7.42 -28.00
CA GLY A 121 -5.28 8.37 -29.10
C GLY A 121 -3.96 9.14 -29.02
N PRO A 122 -3.81 10.21 -29.84
CA PRO A 122 -2.51 10.84 -30.04
C PRO A 122 -2.07 11.80 -28.93
N GLU A 123 -2.97 12.27 -28.08
CA GLU A 123 -2.69 13.32 -27.09
C GLU A 123 -2.45 12.76 -25.67
N VAL A 124 -2.88 11.53 -25.42
CA VAL A 124 -2.73 10.84 -24.14
C VAL A 124 -1.35 10.17 -24.08
N LEU A 125 -0.69 10.30 -22.94
CA LEU A 125 0.58 9.62 -22.66
C LEU A 125 0.30 8.14 -22.35
N VAL A 126 1.16 7.26 -22.82
CA VAL A 126 1.12 5.84 -22.50
C VAL A 126 2.31 5.48 -21.63
N ALA A 127 2.05 5.01 -20.41
CA ALA A 127 3.06 4.55 -19.48
C ALA A 127 3.08 3.02 -19.46
N GLY A 128 4.25 2.42 -19.72
CA GLY A 128 4.44 0.97 -19.67
C GLY A 128 4.47 0.48 -18.23
N SER A 129 3.43 -0.25 -17.80
CA SER A 129 3.30 -0.77 -16.44
C SER A 129 4.19 -1.99 -16.22
N VAL A 130 4.99 -1.93 -15.14
CA VAL A 130 5.93 -2.97 -14.68
C VAL A 130 5.70 -3.21 -13.19
N GLY A 131 5.11 -4.35 -12.86
CA GLY A 131 4.87 -4.75 -11.47
C GLY A 131 5.95 -5.70 -10.92
N PRO A 132 5.86 -6.07 -9.63
CA PRO A 132 6.78 -7.00 -8.97
C PRO A 132 6.81 -8.38 -9.64
N LEU A 133 7.95 -9.06 -9.58
CA LEU A 133 8.14 -10.39 -10.16
C LEU A 133 7.29 -11.48 -9.49
N GLY A 134 6.83 -11.22 -8.25
CA GLY A 134 6.08 -12.19 -7.48
C GLY A 134 6.94 -13.30 -6.87
N ALA A 135 8.26 -13.15 -6.94
CA ALA A 135 9.23 -14.01 -6.31
C ALA A 135 10.16 -13.17 -5.43
N LEU A 136 10.48 -13.67 -4.23
CA LEU A 136 11.35 -12.94 -3.31
C LEU A 136 12.80 -12.95 -3.81
N ILE A 137 13.40 -11.76 -3.80
CA ILE A 137 14.83 -11.56 -4.10
C ILE A 137 15.67 -11.89 -2.85
N GLU A 138 16.90 -12.34 -3.05
CA GLU A 138 17.85 -12.54 -1.96
C GLU A 138 18.06 -11.26 -1.10
N PRO A 139 18.21 -11.36 0.22
CA PRO A 139 18.40 -12.59 0.99
C PRO A 139 17.07 -13.28 1.40
N TYR A 140 15.91 -12.70 1.11
CA TYR A 140 14.61 -13.22 1.54
C TYR A 140 14.09 -14.37 0.66
N GLY A 141 14.60 -14.52 -0.55
CA GLY A 141 14.24 -15.56 -1.51
C GLY A 141 15.42 -16.12 -2.28
N ARG A 142 15.13 -16.87 -3.34
CA ARG A 142 16.16 -17.54 -4.17
C ARG A 142 16.51 -16.76 -5.44
N LEU A 143 15.77 -15.70 -5.76
CA LEU A 143 16.01 -14.92 -6.95
C LEU A 143 17.19 -13.96 -6.72
N THR A 144 18.23 -14.05 -7.55
CA THR A 144 19.35 -13.11 -7.46
C THR A 144 18.97 -11.74 -8.02
N SER A 145 19.60 -10.67 -7.54
CA SER A 145 19.39 -9.32 -8.06
C SER A 145 19.65 -9.23 -9.56
N GLU A 146 20.67 -9.93 -10.06
CA GLU A 146 21.01 -9.97 -11.49
C GLU A 146 19.89 -10.62 -12.32
N THR A 147 19.37 -11.77 -11.88
CA THR A 147 18.27 -12.45 -12.57
C THR A 147 16.99 -11.60 -12.56
N ALA A 148 16.70 -10.93 -11.44
CA ALA A 148 15.57 -10.00 -11.35
C ALA A 148 15.70 -8.86 -12.36
N ARG A 149 16.87 -8.23 -12.43
CA ARG A 149 17.18 -7.16 -13.38
C ARG A 149 17.03 -7.61 -14.83
N GLN A 150 17.48 -8.82 -15.18
CA GLN A 150 17.31 -9.38 -16.52
C GLN A 150 15.84 -9.55 -16.90
N MET A 151 15.00 -10.04 -15.97
CA MET A 151 13.55 -10.19 -16.19
C MET A 151 12.87 -8.83 -16.38
N PHE A 152 13.20 -7.83 -15.58
CA PHE A 152 12.71 -6.46 -15.77
C PHE A 152 13.19 -5.86 -17.10
N SER A 153 14.45 -6.07 -17.44
CA SER A 153 15.03 -5.59 -18.71
C SER A 153 14.31 -6.16 -19.93
N GLU A 154 13.93 -7.44 -19.90
CA GLU A 154 13.17 -8.08 -20.98
C GLU A 154 11.81 -7.40 -21.17
N GLN A 155 11.06 -7.19 -20.08
CA GLN A 155 9.76 -6.54 -20.12
C GLN A 155 9.86 -5.09 -20.60
N ILE A 156 10.78 -4.32 -20.03
CA ILE A 156 10.94 -2.89 -20.31
C ILE A 156 11.37 -2.65 -21.76
N ARG A 157 12.29 -3.46 -22.31
CA ARG A 157 12.66 -3.36 -23.73
C ARG A 157 11.47 -3.60 -24.65
N SER A 158 10.61 -4.56 -24.32
CA SER A 158 9.41 -4.84 -25.09
C SER A 158 8.39 -3.70 -25.04
N LEU A 159 8.21 -3.09 -23.88
CA LEU A 159 7.37 -1.90 -23.71
C LEU A 159 7.91 -0.72 -24.52
N ALA A 160 9.21 -0.45 -24.43
CA ALA A 160 9.85 0.62 -25.22
C ALA A 160 9.72 0.37 -26.73
N ALA A 161 9.91 -0.87 -27.19
CA ALA A 161 9.68 -1.27 -28.60
C ALA A 161 8.21 -1.10 -29.01
N GLY A 162 7.26 -1.30 -28.09
CA GLY A 162 5.83 -1.05 -28.29
C GLY A 162 5.46 0.44 -28.36
N GLY A 163 6.39 1.36 -28.10
CA GLY A 163 6.21 2.80 -28.28
C GLY A 163 5.51 3.51 -27.13
N VAL A 164 5.77 3.12 -25.88
CA VAL A 164 5.32 3.86 -24.69
C VAL A 164 6.05 5.18 -24.56
N ASP A 165 5.44 6.17 -23.89
CA ASP A 165 6.02 7.50 -23.65
C ASP A 165 6.77 7.59 -22.30
N ALA A 166 6.51 6.64 -21.38
CA ALA A 166 7.17 6.53 -20.09
C ALA A 166 7.13 5.08 -19.59
N ILE A 167 7.95 4.76 -18.59
CA ILE A 167 7.85 3.51 -17.83
C ILE A 167 7.32 3.83 -16.44
N VAL A 168 6.39 3.01 -15.94
CA VAL A 168 5.93 3.03 -14.55
C VAL A 168 6.26 1.70 -13.86
N VAL A 169 7.15 1.76 -12.90
CA VAL A 169 7.48 0.68 -11.97
C VAL A 169 6.58 0.88 -10.76
N GLU A 170 5.60 -0.01 -10.55
CA GLU A 170 4.51 0.26 -9.61
C GLU A 170 4.23 -0.89 -8.64
N THR A 171 3.65 -0.54 -7.48
CA THR A 171 3.12 -1.50 -6.48
C THR A 171 4.22 -2.35 -5.83
N PHE A 172 5.41 -1.78 -5.68
CA PHE A 172 6.52 -2.47 -5.02
C PHE A 172 6.48 -2.26 -3.50
N SER A 173 6.59 -3.33 -2.73
CA SER A 173 6.75 -3.29 -1.27
C SER A 173 8.21 -3.50 -0.83
N ASN A 174 9.04 -4.09 -1.68
CA ASN A 174 10.46 -4.34 -1.44
C ASN A 174 11.32 -3.32 -2.20
N LEU A 175 12.03 -2.45 -1.47
CA LEU A 175 12.90 -1.43 -2.05
C LEU A 175 14.03 -2.03 -2.91
N LYS A 176 14.59 -3.17 -2.52
CA LYS A 176 15.66 -3.82 -3.30
C LYS A 176 15.13 -4.27 -4.68
N GLU A 177 13.92 -4.81 -4.73
CA GLU A 177 13.28 -5.21 -5.99
C GLU A 177 12.96 -4.00 -6.86
N ALA A 178 12.40 -2.94 -6.28
CA ALA A 178 12.15 -1.68 -6.98
C ALA A 178 13.43 -1.09 -7.58
N LEU A 179 14.55 -1.14 -6.84
CA LEU A 179 15.86 -0.68 -7.32
C LEU A 179 16.34 -1.47 -8.54
N GLU A 180 16.17 -2.80 -8.55
CA GLU A 180 16.57 -3.59 -9.72
C GLU A 180 15.69 -3.28 -10.95
N ALA A 181 14.39 -2.97 -10.75
CA ALA A 181 13.53 -2.51 -11.84
C ALA A 181 13.93 -1.11 -12.36
N VAL A 182 14.27 -0.16 -11.46
CA VAL A 182 14.77 1.18 -11.85
C VAL A 182 16.09 1.08 -12.61
N ARG A 183 17.04 0.26 -12.14
CA ARG A 183 18.31 0.03 -12.84
C ARG A 183 18.09 -0.58 -14.22
N ALA A 184 17.23 -1.60 -14.30
CA ALA A 184 16.87 -2.22 -15.57
C ALA A 184 16.28 -1.20 -16.56
N ALA A 185 15.42 -0.28 -16.10
CA ALA A 185 14.86 0.76 -16.94
C ALA A 185 15.95 1.69 -17.49
N ARG A 186 16.87 2.14 -16.65
CA ARG A 186 17.97 3.03 -17.05
C ARG A 186 19.00 2.36 -17.96
N GLU A 187 19.18 1.03 -17.82
CA GLU A 187 20.03 0.25 -18.74
C GLU A 187 19.36 0.01 -20.11
N CYS A 188 18.03 0.07 -20.17
CA CYS A 188 17.28 -0.29 -21.38
C CYS A 188 16.81 0.89 -22.23
N CYS A 189 16.51 2.05 -21.62
CA CYS A 189 15.96 3.20 -22.33
C CYS A 189 16.14 4.52 -21.57
N ASP A 190 16.01 5.64 -22.31
CA ASP A 190 16.05 7.01 -21.78
C ASP A 190 14.64 7.58 -21.52
N LEU A 191 13.59 6.73 -21.49
CA LEU A 191 12.23 7.16 -21.25
C LEU A 191 12.06 7.71 -19.82
N PRO A 192 11.16 8.69 -19.60
CA PRO A 192 10.75 9.10 -18.26
C PRO A 192 10.35 7.90 -17.41
N LEU A 193 10.78 7.89 -16.14
CA LEU A 193 10.58 6.76 -15.23
C LEU A 193 9.85 7.21 -13.97
N ILE A 194 8.66 6.66 -13.79
CA ILE A 194 7.87 6.78 -12.56
C ILE A 194 8.14 5.53 -11.73
N CYS A 195 8.46 5.68 -10.43
CA CYS A 195 8.61 4.55 -9.53
C CYS A 195 7.72 4.72 -8.31
N GLN A 196 6.79 3.80 -8.11
CA GLN A 196 5.81 3.82 -7.04
C GLN A 196 5.97 2.62 -6.12
N MET A 197 5.90 2.89 -4.83
CA MET A 197 5.91 1.85 -3.80
C MET A 197 4.60 1.82 -3.02
N THR A 198 4.32 0.67 -2.41
CA THR A 198 3.20 0.52 -1.48
C THR A 198 3.66 0.65 -0.05
N PHE A 199 2.85 1.37 0.75
CA PHE A 199 3.09 1.55 2.17
C PHE A 199 1.83 1.25 2.98
N LEU A 200 2.02 0.87 4.22
CA LEU A 200 0.97 0.73 5.22
C LEU A 200 0.63 2.11 5.81
N GLU A 201 -0.42 2.21 6.61
CA GLU A 201 -0.85 3.48 7.21
C GLU A 201 0.17 4.12 8.14
N ASP A 202 1.11 3.34 8.68
CA ASP A 202 2.22 3.81 9.53
C ASP A 202 3.42 4.37 8.75
N GLY A 203 3.33 4.42 7.41
CA GLY A 203 4.40 4.89 6.52
C GLY A 203 5.56 3.91 6.34
N SER A 204 5.39 2.64 6.71
CA SER A 204 6.32 1.56 6.41
C SER A 204 5.83 0.67 5.26
N SER A 205 6.73 0.11 4.46
CA SER A 205 6.38 -0.98 3.54
C SER A 205 6.29 -2.30 4.30
N GLN A 206 5.74 -3.35 3.67
CA GLN A 206 5.72 -4.70 4.25
C GLN A 206 7.12 -5.22 4.65
N PHE A 207 8.18 -4.68 4.05
CA PHE A 207 9.58 -5.00 4.37
C PHE A 207 10.24 -3.99 5.33
N GLY A 208 9.45 -3.10 5.95
CA GLY A 208 9.91 -2.12 6.94
C GLY A 208 10.62 -0.88 6.37
N HIS A 209 10.61 -0.69 5.06
CA HIS A 209 11.20 0.50 4.43
C HIS A 209 10.33 1.73 4.68
N ARG A 210 10.93 2.86 5.05
CA ARG A 210 10.26 4.14 5.26
C ARG A 210 10.15 4.94 3.96
N ILE A 211 9.06 5.74 3.82
CA ILE A 211 8.72 6.46 2.58
C ILE A 211 9.88 7.33 2.09
N ARG A 212 10.27 8.34 2.86
CA ARG A 212 11.25 9.34 2.41
C ARG A 212 12.62 8.73 2.08
N PRO A 213 13.25 7.92 2.96
CA PRO A 213 14.51 7.27 2.61
C PRO A 213 14.42 6.38 1.36
N SER A 214 13.29 5.70 1.15
CA SER A 214 13.08 4.88 -0.05
C SER A 214 13.03 5.74 -1.31
N PHE A 215 12.32 6.87 -1.26
CA PHE A 215 12.20 7.76 -2.40
C PHE A 215 13.52 8.45 -2.74
N ASP A 216 14.28 8.90 -1.74
CA ASP A 216 15.61 9.49 -1.96
C ASP A 216 16.52 8.48 -2.70
N VAL A 217 16.53 7.21 -2.28
CA VAL A 217 17.31 6.15 -2.93
C VAL A 217 16.83 5.86 -4.36
N LEU A 218 15.51 5.87 -4.63
CA LEU A 218 14.98 5.64 -5.97
C LEU A 218 15.29 6.80 -6.92
N ILE A 219 15.21 8.05 -6.46
CA ILE A 219 15.63 9.24 -7.22
C ILE A 219 17.12 9.19 -7.55
N ASP A 220 17.96 8.86 -6.57
CA ASP A 220 19.42 8.72 -6.77
C ASP A 220 19.75 7.58 -7.77
N ALA A 221 18.92 6.53 -7.82
CA ALA A 221 19.04 5.44 -8.79
C ALA A 221 18.56 5.82 -10.18
N GLY A 222 17.87 6.97 -10.33
CA GLY A 222 17.47 7.52 -11.62
C GLY A 222 15.95 7.60 -11.85
N ALA A 223 15.08 7.35 -10.88
CA ALA A 223 13.65 7.64 -11.06
C ALA A 223 13.43 9.15 -11.23
N ASP A 224 12.60 9.56 -12.20
CA ASP A 224 12.23 10.97 -12.42
C ASP A 224 11.07 11.40 -11.54
N VAL A 225 10.17 10.47 -11.25
CA VAL A 225 8.99 10.65 -10.40
C VAL A 225 8.94 9.49 -9.42
N VAL A 226 8.68 9.77 -8.16
CA VAL A 226 8.41 8.73 -7.16
C VAL A 226 6.97 8.83 -6.67
N GLY A 227 6.43 7.76 -6.09
CA GLY A 227 5.03 7.80 -5.70
C GLY A 227 4.58 6.71 -4.75
N ILE A 228 3.33 6.87 -4.31
CA ILE A 228 2.61 5.91 -3.46
C ILE A 228 1.40 5.43 -4.25
N ASN A 229 1.28 4.11 -4.42
CA ASN A 229 0.10 3.54 -5.05
C ASN A 229 -0.40 2.30 -4.32
N CYS A 230 -1.65 1.92 -4.60
CA CYS A 230 -2.27 0.71 -4.09
C CYS A 230 -2.34 0.62 -2.54
N SER A 231 -2.64 -0.57 -2.01
CA SER A 231 -2.72 -0.96 -0.59
C SER A 231 -3.77 -0.23 0.25
N ILE A 232 -3.79 1.07 0.25
CA ILE A 232 -4.63 1.92 1.12
C ILE A 232 -5.42 2.95 0.32
N GLY A 233 -6.45 3.52 0.95
CA GLY A 233 -7.36 4.48 0.32
C GLY A 233 -6.84 5.93 0.34
N PRO A 234 -7.60 6.88 -0.30
CA PRO A 234 -7.19 8.28 -0.45
C PRO A 234 -6.83 8.98 0.86
N ARG A 235 -7.65 8.83 1.91
CA ARG A 235 -7.41 9.44 3.23
C ARG A 235 -6.07 9.03 3.84
N ALA A 236 -5.76 7.73 3.77
CA ALA A 236 -4.53 7.22 4.36
C ALA A 236 -3.31 7.71 3.58
N ILE A 237 -3.34 7.67 2.23
CA ILE A 237 -2.23 8.22 1.42
C ILE A 237 -2.08 9.73 1.61
N HIS A 238 -3.18 10.49 1.71
CA HIS A 238 -3.13 11.92 2.00
C HIS A 238 -2.34 12.19 3.28
N ARG A 239 -2.65 11.46 4.37
CA ARG A 239 -1.92 11.55 5.62
C ARG A 239 -0.44 11.24 5.46
N LEU A 240 -0.09 10.18 4.72
CA LEU A 240 1.31 9.83 4.46
C LEU A 240 2.06 10.93 3.70
N VAL A 241 1.42 11.59 2.71
CA VAL A 241 2.01 12.71 1.97
C VAL A 241 2.27 13.89 2.92
N VAL A 242 1.29 14.24 3.76
CA VAL A 242 1.42 15.34 4.76
C VAL A 242 2.55 15.06 5.74
N ASP A 243 2.60 13.85 6.30
CA ASP A 243 3.50 13.51 7.40
C ASP A 243 4.95 13.27 6.94
N HIS A 244 5.16 12.80 5.71
CA HIS A 244 6.48 12.31 5.28
C HIS A 244 7.09 13.06 4.09
N LEU A 245 6.30 13.73 3.25
CA LEU A 245 6.77 14.26 1.96
C LEU A 245 6.79 15.79 1.86
N GLY A 246 6.46 16.49 2.94
CA GLY A 246 6.62 17.95 3.01
C GLY A 246 8.07 18.38 2.76
N GLY A 247 8.25 19.44 1.94
CA GLY A 247 9.57 20.01 1.63
C GLY A 247 10.42 19.21 0.63
N THR A 248 9.92 18.12 0.05
CA THR A 248 10.61 17.41 -1.04
C THR A 248 10.47 18.14 -2.36
N SER A 249 11.51 18.09 -3.23
CA SER A 249 11.54 18.81 -4.51
C SER A 249 11.27 17.94 -5.73
N TYR A 250 11.34 16.61 -5.60
CA TYR A 250 11.08 15.68 -6.71
C TYR A 250 9.59 15.59 -7.05
N PRO A 251 9.22 15.33 -8.32
CA PRO A 251 7.83 15.10 -8.69
C PRO A 251 7.24 13.89 -7.95
N LEU A 252 5.97 14.00 -7.54
CA LEU A 252 5.26 12.98 -6.76
C LEU A 252 4.03 12.48 -7.50
N SER A 253 3.84 11.16 -7.54
CA SER A 253 2.65 10.45 -8.01
C SER A 253 1.87 9.83 -6.86
N VAL A 254 0.53 9.88 -6.91
CA VAL A 254 -0.37 9.28 -5.92
C VAL A 254 -1.53 8.58 -6.62
N GLN A 255 -1.68 7.25 -6.38
CA GLN A 255 -2.73 6.42 -6.97
C GLN A 255 -3.33 5.48 -5.91
N PRO A 256 -4.29 5.96 -5.08
CA PRO A 256 -4.92 5.17 -4.03
C PRO A 256 -5.88 4.10 -4.56
N ASN A 257 -6.13 3.09 -3.73
CA ASN A 257 -7.25 2.17 -3.93
C ASN A 257 -8.59 2.85 -3.63
N ALA A 258 -9.67 2.32 -4.18
CA ALA A 258 -11.03 2.73 -3.80
C ALA A 258 -11.44 2.21 -2.40
N GLY A 259 -10.53 2.35 -1.44
CA GLY A 259 -10.65 1.84 -0.07
C GLY A 259 -10.12 0.40 0.07
N TYR A 260 -10.42 -0.20 1.22
CA TYR A 260 -10.15 -1.62 1.43
C TYR A 260 -11.21 -2.47 0.72
N PRO A 261 -10.82 -3.59 0.06
CA PRO A 261 -11.80 -4.47 -0.55
C PRO A 261 -12.67 -5.15 0.51
N ALA A 262 -13.99 -5.01 0.39
CA ALA A 262 -14.94 -5.86 1.10
C ALA A 262 -15.21 -7.12 0.27
N ILE A 263 -15.19 -8.30 0.88
CA ILE A 263 -15.55 -9.53 0.18
C ILE A 263 -17.06 -9.72 0.26
N ILE A 264 -17.75 -9.58 -0.87
CA ILE A 264 -19.19 -9.78 -0.99
C ILE A 264 -19.43 -10.88 -2.04
N ASN A 265 -20.04 -12.00 -1.65
CA ASN A 265 -20.29 -13.16 -2.52
C ASN A 265 -19.01 -13.62 -3.27
N ASP A 266 -17.92 -13.81 -2.53
CA ASP A 266 -16.59 -14.21 -3.00
C ASP A 266 -15.97 -13.25 -4.05
N ARG A 267 -16.45 -12.00 -4.11
CA ARG A 267 -15.90 -10.95 -4.96
C ARG A 267 -15.38 -9.80 -4.11
N SER A 268 -14.22 -9.29 -4.46
CA SER A 268 -13.70 -8.06 -3.88
C SER A 268 -14.51 -6.87 -4.42
N VAL A 269 -15.20 -6.17 -3.53
CA VAL A 269 -15.99 -4.97 -3.83
C VAL A 269 -15.33 -3.79 -3.12
N PHE A 270 -15.10 -2.72 -3.86
CA PHE A 270 -14.57 -1.47 -3.33
C PHE A 270 -15.71 -0.48 -3.14
N LEU A 271 -15.74 0.23 -2.02
CA LEU A 271 -16.90 1.02 -1.58
C LEU A 271 -16.70 2.54 -1.67
N SER A 272 -15.51 3.01 -2.00
CA SER A 272 -15.27 4.46 -2.15
C SER A 272 -16.01 4.99 -3.38
N THR A 273 -16.61 6.18 -3.24
CA THR A 273 -17.37 6.83 -4.32
C THR A 273 -16.47 7.73 -5.19
N ALA A 274 -16.94 8.04 -6.40
CA ALA A 274 -16.28 8.97 -7.29
C ALA A 274 -16.12 10.38 -6.68
N ASP A 275 -17.13 10.87 -5.96
CA ASP A 275 -17.08 12.16 -5.25
C ASP A 275 -16.00 12.20 -4.17
N TYR A 276 -15.84 11.10 -3.42
CA TYR A 276 -14.77 10.97 -2.43
C TYR A 276 -13.37 11.05 -3.07
N PHE A 277 -13.21 10.47 -4.25
CA PHE A 277 -11.97 10.57 -5.03
C PHE A 277 -11.71 11.97 -5.56
N ARG A 278 -12.78 12.67 -6.06
CA ARG A 278 -12.68 14.07 -6.48
C ARG A 278 -12.16 14.95 -5.35
N ASP A 279 -12.78 14.85 -4.16
CA ASP A 279 -12.42 15.69 -3.02
C ASP A 279 -10.95 15.48 -2.59
N TYR A 280 -10.49 14.21 -2.53
CA TYR A 280 -9.09 13.93 -2.23
C TYR A 280 -8.12 14.28 -3.38
N ALA A 281 -8.55 14.19 -4.64
CA ALA A 281 -7.75 14.64 -5.77
C ALA A 281 -7.45 16.15 -5.68
N GLU A 282 -8.43 16.95 -5.29
CA GLU A 282 -8.23 18.37 -5.04
C GLU A 282 -7.22 18.59 -3.91
N GLU A 283 -7.35 17.89 -2.78
CA GLU A 283 -6.40 17.97 -1.67
C GLU A 283 -4.98 17.55 -2.08
N PHE A 284 -4.81 16.49 -2.87
CA PHE A 284 -3.51 16.08 -3.38
C PHE A 284 -2.86 17.14 -4.26
N VAL A 285 -3.64 17.78 -5.12
CA VAL A 285 -3.15 18.91 -5.94
C VAL A 285 -2.70 20.07 -5.05
N GLU A 286 -3.47 20.42 -4.02
CA GLU A 286 -3.12 21.45 -3.05
C GLU A 286 -1.85 21.12 -2.26
N LEU A 287 -1.59 19.84 -1.97
CA LEU A 287 -0.35 19.36 -1.36
C LEU A 287 0.85 19.34 -2.31
N GLY A 288 0.66 19.65 -3.61
CA GLY A 288 1.72 19.68 -4.60
C GLY A 288 2.08 18.31 -5.18
N VAL A 289 1.13 17.38 -5.23
CA VAL A 289 1.25 16.14 -6.02
C VAL A 289 1.20 16.49 -7.50
N ASN A 290 2.04 15.84 -8.30
CA ASN A 290 2.21 16.14 -9.72
C ASN A 290 1.42 15.20 -10.63
N ILE A 291 1.22 13.93 -10.20
CA ILE A 291 0.40 12.94 -10.89
C ILE A 291 -0.61 12.39 -9.88
N VAL A 292 -1.90 12.50 -10.20
CA VAL A 292 -3.00 11.96 -9.40
C VAL A 292 -3.70 10.92 -10.25
N GLY A 293 -4.10 9.80 -9.66
CA GLY A 293 -4.82 8.73 -10.36
C GLY A 293 -5.51 7.79 -9.38
N GLY A 294 -5.91 6.64 -9.88
CA GLY A 294 -6.52 5.58 -9.08
C GLY A 294 -5.79 4.25 -9.22
N CYS A 295 -5.99 3.35 -8.26
CA CYS A 295 -5.52 1.97 -8.32
C CYS A 295 -6.71 1.02 -8.11
N CYS A 296 -6.54 -0.11 -7.45
CA CYS A 296 -7.56 -1.14 -7.31
C CYS A 296 -8.94 -0.58 -6.91
N GLY A 297 -9.98 -1.05 -7.59
CA GLY A 297 -11.38 -0.68 -7.34
C GLY A 297 -11.84 0.62 -7.99
N THR A 298 -10.95 1.43 -8.55
CA THR A 298 -11.35 2.64 -9.29
C THR A 298 -11.87 2.29 -10.69
N THR A 299 -12.70 3.15 -11.24
CA THR A 299 -13.37 3.01 -12.53
C THR A 299 -13.26 4.32 -13.33
N PRO A 300 -13.63 4.33 -14.62
CA PRO A 300 -13.70 5.59 -15.38
C PRO A 300 -14.54 6.70 -14.71
N GLU A 301 -15.55 6.34 -13.90
CA GLU A 301 -16.34 7.33 -13.15
C GLU A 301 -15.49 8.07 -12.10
N HIS A 302 -14.60 7.34 -11.41
CA HIS A 302 -13.64 7.95 -10.46
C HIS A 302 -12.67 8.88 -11.20
N THR A 303 -12.15 8.44 -12.35
CA THR A 303 -11.25 9.24 -13.17
C THR A 303 -11.95 10.51 -13.68
N ALA A 304 -13.21 10.41 -14.13
CA ALA A 304 -14.00 11.55 -14.58
C ALA A 304 -14.20 12.58 -13.44
N ALA A 305 -14.53 12.11 -12.24
CA ALA A 305 -14.69 12.98 -11.08
C ALA A 305 -13.39 13.68 -10.67
N MET A 306 -12.26 12.96 -10.69
CA MET A 306 -10.93 13.57 -10.45
C MET A 306 -10.56 14.58 -11.54
N ALA A 307 -10.93 14.32 -12.81
CA ALA A 307 -10.64 15.22 -13.93
C ALA A 307 -11.26 16.61 -13.74
N GLU A 308 -12.41 16.74 -13.07
CA GLU A 308 -13.08 18.01 -12.78
C GLU A 308 -12.19 18.97 -11.98
N VAL A 309 -11.37 18.44 -11.07
CA VAL A 309 -10.57 19.23 -10.13
C VAL A 309 -9.07 19.25 -10.48
N VAL A 310 -8.57 18.29 -11.27
CA VAL A 310 -7.16 18.19 -11.66
C VAL A 310 -6.89 18.99 -12.96
N ARG A 311 -7.84 19.01 -13.90
CA ARG A 311 -7.63 19.62 -15.22
C ARG A 311 -7.29 21.11 -15.12
N GLY A 312 -6.19 21.51 -15.76
CA GLY A 312 -5.73 22.89 -15.80
C GLY A 312 -5.03 23.38 -14.54
N ARG A 313 -4.80 22.50 -13.56
CA ARG A 313 -4.04 22.85 -12.36
C ARG A 313 -2.54 22.86 -12.67
N THR A 314 -1.82 23.80 -12.07
CA THR A 314 -0.36 23.92 -12.18
C THR A 314 0.32 23.28 -10.98
N PRO A 315 1.53 22.69 -11.17
CA PRO A 315 2.28 22.10 -10.07
C PRO A 315 2.60 23.13 -8.98
N ARG A 316 2.41 22.75 -7.73
CA ARG A 316 2.75 23.56 -6.57
C ARG A 316 4.04 23.06 -5.93
N ARG A 317 4.83 23.95 -5.34
CA ARG A 317 5.95 23.57 -4.49
C ARG A 317 5.40 23.01 -3.16
N ARG A 318 5.87 21.85 -2.76
CA ARG A 318 5.61 21.31 -1.43
C ARG A 318 6.39 22.13 -0.42
N HIS A 319 5.69 22.82 0.47
CA HIS A 319 6.31 23.49 1.60
C HIS A 319 6.56 22.45 2.70
N SER A 320 7.74 22.54 3.35
CA SER A 320 7.91 21.88 4.65
C SER A 320 6.91 22.57 5.60
N ARG A 321 5.83 21.89 5.93
CA ARG A 321 5.22 22.18 7.21
C ARG A 321 6.30 21.81 8.22
N GLU A 322 6.61 22.71 9.17
CA GLU A 322 7.27 22.28 10.40
C GLU A 322 6.57 20.99 10.82
N PRO A 323 7.32 19.95 11.25
CA PRO A 323 6.67 18.76 11.74
C PRO A 323 5.69 19.31 12.80
N VAL A 324 4.41 19.38 12.45
CA VAL A 324 3.39 19.32 13.44
C VAL A 324 3.72 17.97 14.04
N GLU A 325 4.38 17.99 15.21
CA GLU A 325 4.25 16.87 16.11
C GLU A 325 2.74 16.62 16.12
N HIS A 326 2.27 15.74 15.26
CA HIS A 326 1.06 15.02 15.52
C HIS A 326 1.41 14.09 16.68
N ARG A 327 1.65 14.72 17.81
CA ARG A 327 0.86 14.38 18.97
C ARG A 327 -0.55 14.41 18.41
N VAL A 328 -1.06 13.24 17.95
CA VAL A 328 -2.44 12.95 18.26
C VAL A 328 -2.52 13.47 19.69
N PRO A 329 -3.23 14.55 19.99
CA PRO A 329 -3.66 14.71 21.33
C PRO A 329 -4.68 13.58 21.50
N VAL A 330 -4.21 12.36 21.77
CA VAL A 330 -4.79 11.67 22.86
C VAL A 330 -4.54 12.67 23.95
N SER A 331 -5.44 13.63 24.10
CA SER A 331 -5.53 14.41 25.32
C SER A 331 -5.95 13.37 26.34
N VAL A 332 -4.95 12.62 26.79
CA VAL A 332 -5.01 11.90 28.02
C VAL A 332 -5.23 13.00 29.05
N HIS A 333 -6.48 13.27 29.32
CA HIS A 333 -6.85 13.99 30.51
C HIS A 333 -6.49 13.04 31.65
N VAL A 334 -5.20 13.03 32.03
CA VAL A 334 -4.77 12.50 33.30
C VAL A 334 -5.49 13.32 34.34
N ARG A 335 -6.67 12.89 34.73
CA ARG A 335 -7.22 13.27 36.00
C ARG A 335 -6.33 12.61 37.05
N GLY A 336 -5.28 13.31 37.42
CA GLY A 336 -4.49 12.94 38.56
C GLY A 336 -5.41 12.88 39.77
N SER A 337 -5.89 11.71 40.09
CA SER A 337 -6.42 11.41 41.43
C SER A 337 -5.21 11.37 42.35
N ARG A 338 -4.99 12.47 43.06
CA ARG A 338 -3.92 12.61 44.08
C ARG A 338 -4.13 11.74 45.31
N ASP A 339 -5.16 10.89 45.37
CA ASP A 339 -5.53 10.13 46.57
C ASP A 339 -5.94 8.67 46.24
N ALA A 340 -5.29 8.00 45.32
CA ALA A 340 -5.36 6.55 45.28
C ALA A 340 -4.28 6.00 46.23
N PRO A 341 -4.61 5.17 47.22
CA PRO A 341 -3.61 4.50 48.03
C PRO A 341 -2.76 3.64 47.08
N ALA A 342 -1.44 3.81 47.14
CA ALA A 342 -0.52 2.93 46.49
C ALA A 342 -0.88 1.49 46.88
N VAL A 343 -1.41 0.71 45.93
CA VAL A 343 -1.55 -0.72 46.12
C VAL A 343 -0.13 -1.27 46.10
N SER A 344 0.41 -1.42 47.33
CA SER A 344 1.64 -2.16 47.57
C SER A 344 1.34 -3.65 47.40
N GLY A 345 1.07 -4.05 46.18
CA GLY A 345 1.08 -5.44 45.74
C GLY A 345 2.40 -5.68 45.01
N VAL A 346 3.25 -6.50 45.62
CA VAL A 346 4.43 -7.06 45.00
C VAL A 346 3.99 -7.60 43.63
N ALA A 347 4.42 -6.95 42.55
CA ALA A 347 4.26 -7.51 41.21
C ALA A 347 4.89 -8.92 41.23
N PRO A 348 4.19 -9.97 40.78
CA PRO A 348 4.79 -11.29 40.77
C PRO A 348 5.99 -11.22 39.82
N THR A 349 7.20 -11.31 40.37
CA THR A 349 8.43 -11.42 39.58
C THR A 349 8.32 -12.69 38.74
N SER A 350 8.28 -12.53 37.43
CA SER A 350 8.31 -13.69 36.52
C SER A 350 9.69 -14.32 36.59
N ARG A 351 9.77 -15.58 37.04
CA ARG A 351 11.03 -16.34 37.05
C ARG A 351 11.67 -16.44 35.68
N PHE A 352 10.87 -16.38 34.63
CA PHE A 352 11.32 -16.34 33.24
C PHE A 352 12.10 -15.03 32.96
N LEU A 353 11.56 -13.89 33.40
CA LEU A 353 12.21 -12.58 33.19
C LEU A 353 13.50 -12.44 33.97
N GLU A 354 13.60 -13.07 35.15
CA GLU A 354 14.84 -13.08 35.97
C GLU A 354 15.98 -13.82 35.26
N LYS A 355 15.67 -14.79 34.40
CA LYS A 355 16.64 -15.59 33.65
C LYS A 355 17.10 -14.91 32.35
N LEU A 356 16.32 -13.95 31.81
CA LEU A 356 16.66 -13.26 30.58
C LEU A 356 17.94 -12.44 30.76
N GLY A 357 18.93 -12.75 29.92
CA GLY A 357 20.25 -12.09 29.95
C GLY A 357 21.28 -12.77 30.87
N GLU A 358 20.85 -13.66 31.77
CA GLU A 358 21.73 -14.39 32.72
C GLU A 358 21.99 -15.84 32.24
N GLU A 359 21.00 -16.49 31.64
CA GLU A 359 21.11 -17.88 31.18
C GLU A 359 20.44 -18.05 29.81
N PHE A 360 20.78 -19.17 29.14
CA PHE A 360 20.12 -19.56 27.90
C PHE A 360 18.71 -20.06 28.21
N VAL A 361 17.67 -19.34 27.78
CA VAL A 361 16.27 -19.67 28.01
C VAL A 361 15.64 -20.28 26.75
N VAL A 362 14.84 -21.32 26.97
CA VAL A 362 14.07 -21.99 25.91
C VAL A 362 12.60 -21.72 26.14
N THR A 363 11.91 -21.19 25.14
CA THR A 363 10.45 -21.06 25.16
C THR A 363 9.84 -21.84 24.01
N VAL A 364 8.62 -22.33 24.20
CA VAL A 364 7.88 -23.09 23.18
C VAL A 364 6.53 -22.43 22.97
N GLU A 365 6.15 -22.22 21.71
CA GLU A 365 4.82 -21.72 21.38
C GLU A 365 3.79 -22.85 21.39
N VAL A 366 2.67 -22.60 22.03
CA VAL A 366 1.52 -23.51 22.10
C VAL A 366 0.27 -22.74 21.72
N ALA A 367 -0.41 -23.21 20.68
CA ALA A 367 -1.72 -22.69 20.33
C ALA A 367 -2.80 -23.33 21.22
N PRO A 368 -3.68 -22.56 21.87
CA PRO A 368 -4.80 -23.11 22.64
C PRO A 368 -5.66 -24.07 21.82
N PRO A 369 -6.38 -25.01 22.45
CA PRO A 369 -7.24 -25.98 21.75
C PRO A 369 -8.39 -25.27 21.02
N ARG A 370 -8.99 -25.96 20.03
CA ARG A 370 -10.17 -25.46 19.30
C ARG A 370 -11.49 -25.77 19.99
N ASP A 371 -11.43 -26.59 21.03
CA ASP A 371 -12.55 -27.06 21.80
C ASP A 371 -12.41 -26.67 23.29
N ILE A 372 -13.27 -27.21 24.12
CA ILE A 372 -13.33 -26.96 25.56
C ILE A 372 -12.49 -27.91 26.39
N GLU A 373 -11.70 -28.80 25.77
CA GLU A 373 -10.95 -29.87 26.48
C GLU A 373 -9.43 -29.60 26.39
N PRO A 374 -8.83 -28.88 27.36
CA PRO A 374 -7.41 -28.51 27.34
C PRO A 374 -6.49 -29.57 27.94
N SER A 375 -7.01 -30.62 28.63
CA SER A 375 -6.24 -31.51 29.48
C SER A 375 -5.06 -32.19 28.79
N GLY A 376 -5.26 -32.66 27.55
CA GLY A 376 -4.20 -33.33 26.78
C GLY A 376 -3.06 -32.38 26.41
N LEU A 377 -3.38 -31.12 26.14
CA LEU A 377 -2.40 -30.09 25.80
C LEU A 377 -1.63 -29.62 27.05
N ILE A 378 -2.31 -29.48 28.20
CA ILE A 378 -1.69 -29.18 29.49
C ILE A 378 -0.70 -30.29 29.90
N GLU A 379 -1.02 -31.55 29.69
CA GLU A 379 -0.10 -32.65 29.95
C GLU A 379 1.13 -32.61 29.02
N SER A 380 0.94 -32.21 27.77
CA SER A 380 2.05 -31.98 26.84
C SER A 380 2.96 -30.85 27.31
N VAL A 381 2.38 -29.76 27.82
CA VAL A 381 3.13 -28.65 28.42
C VAL A 381 3.93 -29.10 29.65
N ARG A 382 3.38 -29.95 30.53
CA ARG A 382 4.15 -30.52 31.63
C ARG A 382 5.39 -31.28 31.16
N ARG A 383 5.26 -32.07 30.10
CA ARG A 383 6.40 -32.80 29.51
C ARG A 383 7.46 -31.85 28.96
N LEU A 384 7.06 -30.75 28.31
CA LEU A 384 7.99 -29.71 27.83
C LEU A 384 8.78 -29.08 28.98
N CYS A 385 8.13 -28.85 30.13
CA CYS A 385 8.81 -28.35 31.33
C CYS A 385 9.82 -29.32 31.88
N LEU A 386 9.49 -30.59 31.95
CA LEU A 386 10.41 -31.65 32.37
C LEU A 386 11.62 -31.76 31.43
N ALA A 387 11.47 -31.34 30.17
CA ALA A 387 12.55 -31.27 29.18
C ALA A 387 13.38 -29.96 29.24
N GLY A 388 13.07 -29.06 30.20
CA GLY A 388 13.87 -27.85 30.42
C GLY A 388 13.33 -26.56 29.77
N VAL A 389 12.06 -26.53 29.32
CA VAL A 389 11.41 -25.32 28.81
C VAL A 389 11.18 -24.34 29.96
N SER A 390 11.60 -23.10 29.78
CA SER A 390 11.57 -22.04 30.80
C SER A 390 10.21 -21.35 30.86
N ALA A 391 9.53 -21.17 29.71
CA ALA A 391 8.20 -20.58 29.62
C ALA A 391 7.49 -21.06 28.35
N VAL A 392 6.16 -20.94 28.32
CA VAL A 392 5.33 -21.29 27.18
C VAL A 392 4.69 -20.03 26.62
N ASN A 393 4.90 -19.79 25.32
CA ASN A 393 4.20 -18.77 24.56
C ASN A 393 2.79 -19.26 24.23
N VAL A 394 1.77 -18.55 24.69
CA VAL A 394 0.37 -18.89 24.47
C VAL A 394 -0.18 -18.01 23.35
N ALA A 395 -0.30 -18.61 22.15
CA ALA A 395 -0.71 -17.88 20.94
C ALA A 395 -2.18 -17.45 21.00
N GLU A 396 -2.47 -16.21 20.56
CA GLU A 396 -3.83 -15.69 20.43
C GLU A 396 -4.33 -15.84 18.99
N ASN A 397 -5.26 -16.76 18.77
CA ASN A 397 -5.91 -16.98 17.46
C ASN A 397 -4.93 -16.88 16.27
N PRO A 398 -3.85 -17.66 16.23
CA PRO A 398 -2.84 -17.57 15.17
C PRO A 398 -3.47 -17.80 13.80
N LEU A 399 -3.02 -17.05 12.79
CA LEU A 399 -3.59 -17.01 11.45
C LEU A 399 -5.09 -16.64 11.45
N ALA A 400 -5.54 -15.84 12.42
CA ALA A 400 -6.95 -15.47 12.61
C ALA A 400 -7.91 -16.66 12.70
N ARG A 401 -7.44 -17.81 13.22
CA ARG A 401 -8.24 -19.03 13.39
C ARG A 401 -8.71 -19.16 14.83
N LEU A 402 -10.00 -19.49 14.99
CA LEU A 402 -10.64 -19.62 16.30
C LEU A 402 -9.92 -20.63 17.19
N ARG A 403 -9.60 -20.20 18.41
CA ARG A 403 -9.04 -20.99 19.48
C ARG A 403 -9.72 -20.62 20.81
N MET A 404 -9.52 -21.43 21.83
CA MET A 404 -9.84 -21.04 23.21
C MET A 404 -9.13 -19.73 23.54
N SER A 405 -9.71 -18.90 24.41
CA SER A 405 -9.08 -17.67 24.90
C SER A 405 -7.64 -17.92 25.37
N SER A 406 -6.69 -17.19 24.81
CA SER A 406 -5.27 -17.28 25.19
C SER A 406 -5.06 -17.01 26.67
N LEU A 407 -5.76 -16.00 27.23
CA LEU A 407 -5.71 -15.68 28.66
C LEU A 407 -6.25 -16.82 29.53
N ALA A 408 -7.39 -17.40 29.17
CA ALA A 408 -7.95 -18.53 29.91
C ALA A 408 -7.01 -19.75 29.89
N PHE A 409 -6.44 -20.06 28.72
CA PHE A 409 -5.52 -21.19 28.59
C PHE A 409 -4.18 -20.92 29.31
N ALA A 410 -3.64 -19.70 29.26
CA ALA A 410 -2.44 -19.32 30.02
C ALA A 410 -2.63 -19.49 31.52
N HIS A 411 -3.80 -19.09 32.04
CA HIS A 411 -4.15 -19.31 33.44
C HIS A 411 -4.20 -20.82 33.80
N LEU A 412 -4.86 -21.64 32.97
CA LEU A 412 -4.94 -23.09 33.20
C LEU A 412 -3.56 -23.76 33.16
N VAL A 413 -2.70 -23.37 32.24
CA VAL A 413 -1.30 -23.84 32.16
C VAL A 413 -0.54 -23.50 33.42
N LYS A 414 -0.66 -22.28 33.88
CA LYS A 414 0.01 -21.84 35.11
C LYS A 414 -0.48 -22.60 36.35
N GLU A 415 -1.79 -22.68 36.54
CA GLU A 415 -2.39 -23.38 37.67
C GLU A 415 -2.14 -24.89 37.67
N GLN A 416 -2.28 -25.57 36.54
CA GLN A 416 -2.24 -27.01 36.46
C GLN A 416 -0.86 -27.57 36.10
N ALA A 417 -0.04 -26.86 35.32
CA ALA A 417 1.29 -27.32 34.94
C ALA A 417 2.43 -26.61 35.72
N GLY A 418 2.15 -25.50 36.41
CA GLY A 418 3.13 -24.76 37.19
C GLY A 418 4.18 -24.06 36.34
N VAL A 419 3.86 -23.72 35.08
CA VAL A 419 4.76 -23.21 34.06
C VAL A 419 4.51 -21.73 33.89
N GLU A 420 5.58 -20.95 33.74
CA GLU A 420 5.48 -19.55 33.34
C GLU A 420 4.92 -19.43 31.92
N THR A 421 4.04 -18.45 31.71
CA THR A 421 3.41 -18.21 30.42
C THR A 421 3.74 -16.83 29.90
N ILE A 422 4.01 -16.73 28.59
CA ILE A 422 4.10 -15.50 27.83
C ILE A 422 2.81 -15.38 27.03
N LEU A 423 1.95 -14.45 27.42
CA LEU A 423 0.64 -14.25 26.79
C LEU A 423 0.82 -13.48 25.49
N HIS A 424 0.39 -14.03 24.36
CA HIS A 424 0.25 -13.26 23.14
C HIS A 424 -1.03 -12.41 23.22
N VAL A 425 -0.90 -11.13 22.94
CA VAL A 425 -2.03 -10.19 22.86
C VAL A 425 -1.98 -9.50 21.51
N THR A 426 -3.09 -9.62 20.76
CA THR A 426 -3.22 -9.04 19.42
C THR A 426 -4.17 -7.84 19.41
N CYS A 427 -3.91 -6.87 18.54
CA CYS A 427 -4.76 -5.69 18.36
C CYS A 427 -5.94 -5.94 17.42
N ARG A 428 -6.03 -7.12 16.78
CA ARG A 428 -7.01 -7.43 15.73
C ARG A 428 -8.45 -7.43 16.21
N ASP A 429 -8.74 -8.14 17.31
CA ASP A 429 -10.11 -8.47 17.69
C ASP A 429 -10.69 -7.56 18.78
N LYS A 430 -9.88 -6.66 19.35
CA LYS A 430 -10.21 -5.87 20.53
C LYS A 430 -9.96 -4.39 20.30
N ASN A 431 -10.90 -3.57 20.74
CA ASN A 431 -10.70 -2.13 20.80
C ASN A 431 -9.86 -1.75 22.06
N LEU A 432 -9.51 -0.47 22.19
CA LEU A 432 -8.71 0.05 23.32
C LEU A 432 -9.25 -0.39 24.69
N LEU A 433 -10.56 -0.33 24.89
CA LEU A 433 -11.19 -0.75 26.15
C LEU A 433 -11.03 -2.27 26.39
N GLY A 434 -11.21 -3.08 25.35
CA GLY A 434 -11.04 -4.52 25.41
C GLY A 434 -9.61 -4.93 25.71
N LEU A 435 -8.63 -4.27 25.09
CA LEU A 435 -7.21 -4.51 25.33
C LEU A 435 -6.80 -4.16 26.76
N GLN A 436 -7.23 -3.01 27.29
CA GLN A 436 -6.95 -2.63 28.67
C GLN A 436 -7.57 -3.61 29.66
N SER A 437 -8.85 -3.97 29.46
CA SER A 437 -9.56 -4.92 30.34
C SER A 437 -8.87 -6.27 30.36
N GLU A 438 -8.38 -6.75 29.22
CA GLU A 438 -7.67 -8.03 29.16
C GLU A 438 -6.30 -7.97 29.84
N LEU A 439 -5.54 -6.89 29.66
CA LEU A 439 -4.26 -6.69 30.33
C LEU A 439 -4.40 -6.61 31.84
N LEU A 440 -5.44 -5.92 32.35
CA LEU A 440 -5.76 -5.89 33.77
C LEU A 440 -6.13 -7.30 34.28
N GLY A 441 -6.94 -8.05 33.51
CA GLY A 441 -7.27 -9.43 33.83
C GLY A 441 -6.04 -10.34 33.85
N ALA A 442 -5.13 -10.18 32.87
CA ALA A 442 -3.88 -10.92 32.80
C ALA A 442 -2.99 -10.67 34.04
N ALA A 443 -2.87 -9.40 34.46
CA ALA A 443 -2.12 -9.03 35.66
C ALA A 443 -2.71 -9.67 36.93
N VAL A 444 -4.04 -9.64 37.09
CA VAL A 444 -4.74 -10.27 38.24
C VAL A 444 -4.56 -11.79 38.26
N LEU A 445 -4.55 -12.45 37.10
CA LEU A 445 -4.30 -13.88 36.94
C LEU A 445 -2.80 -14.22 37.03
N GLY A 446 -1.95 -13.23 37.29
CA GLY A 446 -0.52 -13.42 37.53
C GLY A 446 0.28 -13.76 36.25
N VAL A 447 -0.19 -13.33 35.08
CA VAL A 447 0.61 -13.39 33.84
C VAL A 447 1.71 -12.33 33.96
N GLY A 448 2.99 -12.77 33.97
CA GLY A 448 4.15 -11.89 34.18
C GLY A 448 4.79 -11.38 32.88
N ALA A 449 4.44 -11.96 31.74
CA ALA A 449 5.04 -11.59 30.45
C ALA A 449 4.01 -11.55 29.32
N VAL A 450 4.09 -10.54 28.47
CA VAL A 450 3.22 -10.36 27.29
C VAL A 450 4.07 -10.21 26.03
N LEU A 451 3.68 -10.91 24.98
CA LEU A 451 4.15 -10.67 23.62
C LEU A 451 3.11 -9.83 22.87
N ALA A 452 3.44 -8.56 22.65
CA ALA A 452 2.57 -7.61 21.97
C ALA A 452 2.64 -7.80 20.46
N LEU A 453 1.51 -8.07 19.82
CA LEU A 453 1.41 -8.35 18.39
C LEU A 453 0.34 -7.46 17.74
N THR A 454 0.56 -7.03 16.50
CA THR A 454 -0.49 -6.40 15.69
C THR A 454 -1.60 -7.41 15.41
N GLY A 455 -1.23 -8.64 15.08
CA GLY A 455 -2.13 -9.73 14.73
C GLY A 455 -2.34 -9.88 13.22
N ASP A 456 -2.64 -11.11 12.81
CA ASP A 456 -2.95 -11.45 11.43
C ASP A 456 -4.32 -10.88 11.04
N PRO A 457 -4.53 -10.41 9.80
CA PRO A 457 -5.83 -9.90 9.37
C PRO A 457 -6.90 -11.00 9.39
N SER A 458 -8.14 -10.66 9.77
CA SER A 458 -9.28 -11.61 9.80
C SER A 458 -9.54 -12.27 8.44
N SER A 459 -9.16 -11.60 7.34
CA SER A 459 -9.37 -12.06 5.96
C SER A 459 -8.70 -13.41 5.62
N ILE A 460 -7.64 -13.79 6.36
CA ILE A 460 -6.95 -15.08 6.14
C ILE A 460 -7.43 -16.19 7.08
N GLY A 461 -8.34 -15.89 8.01
CA GLY A 461 -8.77 -16.79 9.08
C GLY A 461 -10.08 -17.50 8.83
N ASP A 462 -10.60 -18.10 9.93
CA ASP A 462 -11.86 -18.86 9.91
C ASP A 462 -13.09 -17.97 9.63
N PHE A 463 -13.01 -16.68 9.93
CA PHE A 463 -14.08 -15.70 9.73
C PHE A 463 -13.59 -14.49 8.92
N PRO A 464 -13.40 -14.63 7.59
CA PRO A 464 -12.84 -13.56 6.75
C PRO A 464 -13.65 -12.27 6.73
N ARG A 465 -14.92 -12.32 7.15
CA ARG A 465 -15.84 -11.16 7.20
C ARG A 465 -15.93 -10.54 8.60
N ALA A 466 -15.21 -11.08 9.59
CA ALA A 466 -15.18 -10.45 10.90
C ALA A 466 -14.48 -9.09 10.82
N THR A 467 -15.04 -8.10 11.51
CA THR A 467 -14.45 -6.78 11.59
C THR A 467 -13.15 -6.85 12.38
N SER A 468 -12.03 -6.50 11.76
CA SER A 468 -10.79 -6.24 12.46
C SER A 468 -10.80 -4.83 13.04
N VAL A 469 -10.39 -4.67 14.29
CA VAL A 469 -10.47 -3.40 15.01
C VAL A 469 -9.22 -2.58 14.78
N PHE A 470 -8.06 -3.13 15.15
CA PHE A 470 -6.73 -2.49 14.97
C PHE A 470 -6.68 -1.02 15.45
N ASP A 471 -7.28 -0.70 16.59
CA ASP A 471 -7.14 0.64 17.23
C ASP A 471 -5.67 0.96 17.54
N LEU A 472 -4.86 -0.09 17.73
CA LEU A 472 -3.42 -0.03 17.94
C LEU A 472 -2.71 -1.03 17.02
N ASP A 473 -1.43 -0.78 16.82
CA ASP A 473 -0.43 -1.77 16.38
C ASP A 473 0.35 -2.33 17.57
N SER A 474 1.30 -3.22 17.33
CA SER A 474 2.15 -3.80 18.38
C SER A 474 2.95 -2.73 19.16
N ILE A 475 3.38 -1.67 18.50
CA ILE A 475 4.13 -0.56 19.14
C ILE A 475 3.20 0.24 20.05
N GLY A 476 2.00 0.56 19.58
CA GLY A 476 0.96 1.21 20.37
C GLY A 476 0.57 0.38 21.59
N LEU A 477 0.44 -0.94 21.42
CA LEU A 477 0.16 -1.87 22.52
C LEU A 477 1.28 -1.90 23.56
N VAL A 478 2.56 -1.89 23.15
CA VAL A 478 3.70 -1.79 24.09
C VAL A 478 3.66 -0.48 24.87
N ARG A 479 3.34 0.64 24.22
CA ARG A 479 3.19 1.95 24.90
C ARG A 479 2.05 1.92 25.92
N MET A 480 0.92 1.30 25.57
CA MET A 480 -0.21 1.12 26.49
C MET A 480 0.21 0.29 27.71
N ILE A 481 0.88 -0.84 27.52
CA ILE A 481 1.38 -1.69 28.62
C ILE A 481 2.35 -0.90 29.52
N ALA A 482 3.25 -0.12 28.93
CA ALA A 482 4.18 0.72 29.68
C ALA A 482 3.45 1.77 30.53
N ALA A 483 2.41 2.39 30.01
CA ALA A 483 1.59 3.37 30.73
C ALA A 483 0.81 2.71 31.87
N LEU A 484 0.19 1.54 31.64
CA LEU A 484 -0.48 0.78 32.70
C LEU A 484 0.49 0.37 33.83
N ASN A 485 1.71 -0.06 33.48
CA ASN A 485 2.76 -0.38 34.46
C ASN A 485 3.22 0.86 35.26
N ALA A 486 3.13 2.05 34.68
CA ALA A 486 3.40 3.32 35.38
C ALA A 486 2.21 3.82 36.22
N GLY A 487 1.10 3.09 36.25
CA GLY A 487 -0.12 3.48 36.98
C GLY A 487 -0.88 4.63 36.34
N THR A 488 -0.74 4.81 35.03
CA THR A 488 -1.48 5.83 34.29
C THR A 488 -2.61 5.16 33.51
N ASP A 489 -3.85 5.64 33.68
CA ASP A 489 -4.98 5.32 32.80
C ASP A 489 -4.76 5.96 31.44
N ILE A 490 -5.10 5.21 30.37
CA ILE A 490 -4.96 5.66 28.98
C ILE A 490 -6.31 6.08 28.43
#